data_97c5380844f0e9a093b0f23c09611d9f
#
_entry.id   97c5380844f0e9a093b0f23c09611d9f
#
_cell.length_a   1.000
_cell.length_b   1.000
_cell.length_c   1.000
_cell.angle_alpha   90.00
_cell.angle_beta   90.00
_cell.angle_gamma   90.00
#
_symmetry.space_group_name_H-M   'P 1'
#
loop_
_entity.id
_entity.type
_entity.pdbx_description
1 polymer ?
#
loop_
_entity_poly.entity_id
_entity_poly.type
_entity_poly.pdbx_seq_one_letter_code
_entity_poly.pdbx_strand_id
1 'polypeptide(L)'
;SMDRAPAAITTPTEFDRVYCVGDSRTVYTQVALGASAPSNVEFIAKVGEGLDWFKSSGYKTLYRSVAKRPRIEKKAVIINLGVNDLKNSASYVKYMKKVAANLKKYNCKMYYLSVNPVNSAMIKSVNGKARTEAQVAAFNKAIYRGLCSGRKRSFTYINTCTNLQMKGWI
;
A
#
# COMPACT_ATOMS: atom_id res chain seq x y z
N SER A 1 10.96 9.57 -19.90
CA SER A 1 10.13 9.30 -21.06
C SER A 1 8.91 8.45 -20.70
N MET A 2 7.83 8.71 -21.35
CA MET A 2 6.61 7.93 -21.18
C MET A 2 6.77 6.49 -21.66
N ASP A 3 7.80 6.22 -22.42
CA ASP A 3 8.10 4.88 -22.90
C ASP A 3 8.60 3.94 -21.80
N ARG A 4 8.66 4.43 -20.60
CA ARG A 4 9.05 3.59 -19.47
C ARG A 4 7.96 2.69 -18.95
N ALA A 5 6.74 2.84 -19.45
CA ALA A 5 5.62 2.02 -19.00
C ALA A 5 5.93 0.51 -19.04
N PRO A 6 6.55 -0.04 -20.06
CA PRO A 6 6.88 -1.46 -20.08
C PRO A 6 7.81 -1.87 -18.93
N ALA A 7 8.80 -1.05 -18.60
CA ALA A 7 9.69 -1.33 -17.48
C ALA A 7 8.97 -1.23 -16.14
N ALA A 8 7.91 -0.42 -16.07
CA ALA A 8 7.14 -0.23 -14.85
C ALA A 8 6.34 -1.46 -14.42
N ILE A 9 6.16 -2.43 -15.33
CA ILE A 9 5.42 -3.66 -15.01
C ILE A 9 6.32 -4.66 -14.28
N THR A 10 7.63 -4.49 -14.40
CA THR A 10 8.57 -5.41 -13.75
C THR A 10 8.79 -5.00 -12.31
N THR A 11 8.94 -5.99 -11.44
CA THR A 11 9.32 -5.77 -10.05
C THR A 11 10.72 -5.16 -10.01
N PRO A 12 10.96 -4.14 -9.17
CA PRO A 12 12.29 -3.62 -8.98
C PRO A 12 13.25 -4.74 -8.59
N THR A 13 14.43 -4.77 -9.22
CA THR A 13 15.41 -5.83 -9.00
C THR A 13 15.97 -5.85 -7.59
N GLU A 14 15.80 -4.76 -6.84
CA GLU A 14 16.25 -4.70 -5.46
C GLU A 14 15.42 -5.54 -4.50
N PHE A 15 14.24 -6.00 -4.94
CA PHE A 15 13.36 -6.83 -4.10
C PHE A 15 13.12 -8.18 -4.73
N ASP A 16 13.26 -9.21 -3.90
CA ASP A 16 12.97 -10.57 -4.31
C ASP A 16 11.47 -10.84 -4.32
N ARG A 17 10.72 -10.12 -3.47
CA ARG A 17 9.28 -10.28 -3.36
C ARG A 17 8.61 -8.96 -3.00
N VAL A 18 7.42 -8.75 -3.55
CA VAL A 18 6.62 -7.54 -3.33
C VAL A 18 5.22 -7.94 -2.90
N TYR A 19 4.75 -7.31 -1.82
CA TYR A 19 3.38 -7.48 -1.34
C TYR A 19 2.61 -6.18 -1.57
N CYS A 20 1.49 -6.29 -2.26
CA CYS A 20 0.58 -5.16 -2.45
C CYS A 20 -0.66 -5.40 -1.59
N VAL A 21 -0.83 -4.59 -0.57
CA VAL A 21 -1.89 -4.76 0.44
C VAL A 21 -2.83 -3.57 0.40
N GLY A 22 -4.12 -3.81 0.20
CA GLY A 22 -5.01 -2.68 0.12
C GLY A 22 -6.49 -2.98 -0.03
N ASP A 23 -7.21 -1.93 -0.43
CA ASP A 23 -8.65 -1.95 -0.66
C ASP A 23 -8.96 -2.17 -2.15
N SER A 24 -10.11 -1.67 -2.61
CA SER A 24 -10.56 -1.83 -3.99
C SER A 24 -9.53 -1.34 -5.02
N ARG A 25 -8.74 -0.33 -4.70
CA ARG A 25 -7.73 0.19 -5.62
C ARG A 25 -6.66 -0.86 -5.92
N THR A 26 -6.27 -1.63 -4.92
CA THR A 26 -5.33 -2.73 -5.08
C THR A 26 -5.98 -3.92 -5.79
N VAL A 27 -7.24 -4.21 -5.48
CA VAL A 27 -7.99 -5.26 -6.19
C VAL A 27 -8.06 -4.94 -7.69
N TYR A 28 -8.38 -3.70 -8.04
CA TYR A 28 -8.48 -3.30 -9.45
C TYR A 28 -7.11 -3.34 -10.15
N THR A 29 -6.05 -3.01 -9.46
CA THR A 29 -4.69 -3.14 -10.00
C THR A 29 -4.38 -4.62 -10.30
N GLN A 30 -4.70 -5.51 -9.39
CA GLN A 30 -4.51 -6.95 -9.60
C GLN A 30 -5.29 -7.45 -10.81
N VAL A 31 -6.57 -7.05 -10.92
CA VAL A 31 -7.41 -7.44 -12.05
C VAL A 31 -6.87 -6.89 -13.37
N ALA A 32 -6.44 -5.63 -13.36
CA ALA A 32 -5.91 -4.98 -14.56
C ALA A 32 -4.63 -5.64 -15.06
N LEU A 33 -3.77 -6.08 -14.16
CA LEU A 33 -2.54 -6.77 -14.53
C LEU A 33 -2.81 -8.21 -15.02
N GLY A 34 -3.76 -8.89 -14.38
CA GLY A 34 -4.10 -10.25 -14.74
C GLY A 34 -2.87 -11.15 -14.87
N ALA A 35 -2.72 -11.81 -16.01
CA ALA A 35 -1.59 -12.69 -16.28
C ALA A 35 -0.25 -11.93 -16.42
N SER A 36 -0.30 -10.60 -16.58
CA SER A 36 0.91 -9.78 -16.68
C SER A 36 1.53 -9.46 -15.34
N ALA A 37 0.87 -9.82 -14.23
CA ALA A 37 1.43 -9.57 -12.90
C ALA A 37 2.75 -10.35 -12.75
N PRO A 38 3.82 -9.70 -12.25
CA PRO A 38 5.06 -10.42 -11.99
C PRO A 38 4.85 -11.55 -10.99
N SER A 39 5.53 -12.68 -11.20
CA SER A 39 5.35 -13.88 -10.37
C SER A 39 5.76 -13.71 -8.92
N ASN A 40 6.60 -12.72 -8.63
CA ASN A 40 7.06 -12.42 -7.27
C ASN A 40 6.23 -11.35 -6.55
N VAL A 41 5.08 -10.96 -7.11
CA VAL A 41 4.15 -10.03 -6.49
C VAL A 41 2.96 -10.79 -5.93
N GLU A 42 2.66 -10.54 -4.66
CA GLU A 42 1.49 -11.10 -4.00
C GLU A 42 0.52 -9.97 -3.64
N PHE A 43 -0.76 -10.19 -3.95
CA PHE A 43 -1.81 -9.22 -3.66
C PHE A 43 -2.63 -9.70 -2.47
N ILE A 44 -2.81 -8.83 -1.49
CA ILE A 44 -3.63 -9.07 -0.30
C ILE A 44 -4.59 -7.89 -0.22
N ALA A 45 -5.77 -8.05 -0.78
CA ALA A 45 -6.67 -6.92 -0.96
C ALA A 45 -8.13 -7.33 -0.92
N LYS A 46 -8.99 -6.39 -0.49
CA LYS A 46 -10.43 -6.62 -0.45
C LYS A 46 -11.17 -5.32 -0.67
N VAL A 47 -12.18 -5.36 -1.52
CA VAL A 47 -13.01 -4.20 -1.86
C VAL A 47 -13.73 -3.68 -0.60
N GLY A 48 -13.75 -2.37 -0.43
CA GLY A 48 -14.51 -1.70 0.62
C GLY A 48 -13.89 -1.74 2.01
N GLU A 49 -12.72 -2.33 2.16
CA GLU A 49 -12.13 -2.58 3.46
C GLU A 49 -11.17 -1.46 3.91
N GLY A 50 -10.83 -1.48 5.19
CA GLY A 50 -9.96 -0.52 5.82
C GLY A 50 -9.17 -1.14 6.95
N LEU A 51 -8.95 -0.36 8.01
CA LEU A 51 -8.06 -0.76 9.10
C LEU A 51 -8.56 -1.99 9.87
N ASP A 52 -9.87 -2.09 10.13
CA ASP A 52 -10.41 -3.22 10.89
C ASP A 52 -10.18 -4.55 10.18
N TRP A 53 -10.45 -4.57 8.87
CA TRP A 53 -10.12 -5.74 8.06
C TRP A 53 -8.62 -6.05 8.09
N PHE A 54 -7.79 -5.02 7.99
CA PHE A 54 -6.35 -5.23 8.02
C PHE A 54 -5.91 -5.86 9.34
N LYS A 55 -6.42 -5.38 10.46
CA LYS A 55 -6.11 -5.94 11.77
C LYS A 55 -6.57 -7.40 11.92
N SER A 56 -7.78 -7.70 11.45
CA SER A 56 -8.40 -9.01 11.69
C SER A 56 -8.01 -10.07 10.66
N SER A 57 -7.67 -9.67 9.46
CA SER A 57 -7.44 -10.60 8.35
C SER A 57 -6.21 -10.26 7.50
N GLY A 58 -6.16 -9.05 6.93
CA GLY A 58 -5.11 -8.70 5.97
C GLY A 58 -3.69 -8.85 6.51
N TYR A 59 -3.45 -8.36 7.71
CA TYR A 59 -2.14 -8.47 8.34
C TYR A 59 -1.78 -9.92 8.67
N LYS A 60 -2.74 -10.72 9.09
CA LYS A 60 -2.48 -12.14 9.36
C LYS A 60 -2.00 -12.87 8.11
N THR A 61 -2.65 -12.60 6.99
CA THR A 61 -2.27 -13.18 5.69
C THR A 61 -0.87 -12.71 5.29
N LEU A 62 -0.62 -11.41 5.41
CA LEU A 62 0.69 -10.84 5.12
C LEU A 62 1.79 -11.45 6.00
N TYR A 63 1.55 -11.48 7.29
CA TYR A 63 2.53 -12.02 8.25
C TYR A 63 2.87 -13.47 7.96
N ARG A 64 1.87 -14.32 7.72
CA ARG A 64 2.09 -15.72 7.38
C ARG A 64 2.94 -15.89 6.14
N SER A 65 2.64 -15.13 5.10
CA SER A 65 3.39 -15.21 3.85
C SER A 65 4.84 -14.77 4.06
N VAL A 66 5.03 -13.64 4.71
CA VAL A 66 6.37 -13.11 4.99
C VAL A 66 7.18 -14.08 5.86
N ALA A 67 6.56 -14.64 6.89
CA ALA A 67 7.25 -15.51 7.83
C ALA A 67 7.68 -16.85 7.22
N LYS A 68 7.01 -17.30 6.18
CA LYS A 68 7.38 -18.52 5.45
C LYS A 68 8.57 -18.34 4.51
N ARG A 69 8.89 -17.10 4.16
CA ARG A 69 9.97 -16.81 3.21
C ARG A 69 11.31 -16.74 3.93
N PRO A 70 12.42 -17.03 3.23
CA PRO A 70 13.74 -16.88 3.81
C PRO A 70 13.97 -15.45 4.29
N ARG A 71 14.56 -15.27 5.46
CA ARG A 71 14.81 -13.94 6.02
C ARG A 71 15.76 -13.10 5.17
N ILE A 72 16.68 -13.73 4.50
CA ILE A 72 17.64 -13.03 3.62
C ILE A 72 16.95 -12.43 2.40
N GLU A 73 15.81 -12.95 2.02
CA GLU A 73 15.04 -12.47 0.89
C GLU A 73 14.56 -11.03 1.15
N LYS A 74 14.87 -10.13 0.23
CA LYS A 74 14.47 -8.72 0.35
C LYS A 74 13.02 -8.57 -0.08
N LYS A 75 12.19 -8.06 0.83
CA LYS A 75 10.75 -7.93 0.63
C LYS A 75 10.33 -6.47 0.70
N ALA A 76 9.44 -6.09 -0.19
CA ALA A 76 8.76 -4.79 -0.12
C ALA A 76 7.30 -5.03 0.23
N VAL A 77 6.77 -4.22 1.12
CA VAL A 77 5.35 -4.23 1.48
C VAL A 77 4.77 -2.86 1.19
N ILE A 78 3.81 -2.81 0.28
CA ILE A 78 3.16 -1.57 -0.14
C ILE A 78 1.75 -1.57 0.42
N ILE A 79 1.48 -0.66 1.35
CA ILE A 79 0.17 -0.49 1.96
C ILE A 79 -0.61 0.59 1.20
N ASN A 80 -1.82 0.24 0.77
CA ASN A 80 -2.72 1.13 0.06
C ASN A 80 -4.11 1.06 0.68
N LEU A 81 -4.24 1.61 1.89
CA LEU A 81 -5.46 1.63 2.69
C LEU A 81 -5.77 3.05 3.15
N GLY A 82 -7.02 3.31 3.46
CA GLY A 82 -7.45 4.56 4.08
C GLY A 82 -8.64 5.22 3.41
N VAL A 83 -8.92 4.95 2.14
CA VAL A 83 -10.01 5.62 1.43
C VAL A 83 -11.37 5.32 2.04
N ASN A 84 -11.53 4.19 2.69
CA ASN A 84 -12.81 3.77 3.28
C ASN A 84 -12.98 4.21 4.73
N ASP A 85 -11.95 4.74 5.36
CA ASP A 85 -12.00 5.21 6.75
C ASP A 85 -11.06 6.39 7.00
N LEU A 86 -11.22 7.43 6.20
CA LEU A 86 -10.36 8.63 6.20
C LEU A 86 -10.26 9.32 7.55
N LYS A 87 -11.24 9.16 8.44
CA LYS A 87 -11.23 9.79 9.76
C LYS A 87 -10.36 9.06 10.78
N ASN A 88 -9.85 7.88 10.43
CA ASN A 88 -9.11 7.02 11.36
C ASN A 88 -7.60 7.12 11.22
N SER A 89 -7.08 8.23 10.72
CA SER A 89 -5.65 8.37 10.44
C SER A 89 -4.75 8.09 11.65
N ALA A 90 -5.14 8.55 12.83
CA ALA A 90 -4.36 8.32 14.05
C ALA A 90 -4.25 6.83 14.38
N SER A 91 -5.33 6.08 14.22
CA SER A 91 -5.34 4.65 14.45
C SER A 91 -4.48 3.91 13.42
N TYR A 92 -4.51 4.34 12.16
CA TYR A 92 -3.62 3.83 11.13
C TYR A 92 -2.15 4.02 11.51
N VAL A 93 -1.78 5.22 11.89
CA VAL A 93 -0.39 5.54 12.26
C VAL A 93 0.07 4.64 13.41
N LYS A 94 -0.74 4.53 14.45
CA LYS A 94 -0.41 3.73 15.61
C LYS A 94 -0.22 2.26 15.26
N TYR A 95 -1.16 1.69 14.49
CA TYR A 95 -1.09 0.27 14.15
C TYR A 95 0.04 -0.03 13.17
N MET A 96 0.22 0.80 12.16
CA MET A 96 1.23 0.59 11.14
C MET A 96 2.66 0.68 11.68
N LYS A 97 2.89 1.47 12.72
CA LYS A 97 4.17 1.46 13.41
C LYS A 97 4.50 0.09 13.99
N LYS A 98 3.51 -0.56 14.59
CA LYS A 98 3.67 -1.92 15.12
C LYS A 98 3.95 -2.93 14.01
N VAL A 99 3.20 -2.82 12.91
CA VAL A 99 3.36 -3.69 11.75
C VAL A 99 4.78 -3.57 11.20
N ALA A 100 5.25 -2.34 10.99
CA ALA A 100 6.59 -2.11 10.46
C ALA A 100 7.67 -2.70 11.39
N ALA A 101 7.53 -2.50 12.70
CA ALA A 101 8.47 -3.05 13.67
C ALA A 101 8.49 -4.58 13.63
N ASN A 102 7.32 -5.21 13.53
CA ASN A 102 7.22 -6.66 13.48
C ASN A 102 7.79 -7.26 12.20
N LEU A 103 7.62 -6.58 11.07
CA LEU A 103 8.08 -7.10 9.78
C LEU A 103 9.54 -6.79 9.48
N LYS A 104 10.13 -5.85 10.20
CA LYS A 104 11.53 -5.48 9.99
C LYS A 104 12.48 -6.68 10.14
N LYS A 105 12.22 -7.54 11.09
CA LYS A 105 13.05 -8.72 11.32
C LYS A 105 13.01 -9.75 10.18
N TYR A 106 12.05 -9.62 9.29
CA TYR A 106 11.92 -10.48 8.11
C TYR A 106 12.44 -9.81 6.84
N ASN A 107 13.23 -8.75 6.98
CA ASN A 107 13.83 -8.03 5.86
C ASN A 107 12.78 -7.37 4.94
N CYS A 108 11.76 -6.77 5.55
CA CYS A 108 10.71 -6.04 4.84
C CYS A 108 10.98 -4.55 4.88
N LYS A 109 10.92 -3.92 3.72
CA LYS A 109 10.89 -2.47 3.59
C LYS A 109 9.44 -2.05 3.34
N MET A 110 8.97 -1.08 4.12
CA MET A 110 7.57 -0.67 4.13
C MET A 110 7.36 0.59 3.29
N TYR A 111 6.31 0.56 2.49
CA TYR A 111 5.89 1.70 1.65
C TYR A 111 4.43 1.98 1.90
N TYR A 112 4.08 3.25 1.94
CA TYR A 112 2.68 3.68 2.04
C TYR A 112 2.31 4.45 0.79
N LEU A 113 1.34 3.93 0.04
CA LEU A 113 0.81 4.59 -1.15
C LEU A 113 -0.32 5.52 -0.72
N SER A 114 -0.23 6.78 -1.08
CA SER A 114 -1.23 7.78 -0.73
C SER A 114 -2.60 7.45 -1.31
N VAL A 115 -3.65 7.92 -0.64
CA VAL A 115 -4.98 7.95 -1.25
C VAL A 115 -4.95 8.96 -2.38
N ASN A 116 -5.38 8.55 -3.56
CA ASN A 116 -5.34 9.42 -4.72
C ASN A 116 -6.54 10.40 -4.69
N PRO A 117 -6.30 11.70 -4.61
CA PRO A 117 -7.39 12.69 -4.57
C PRO A 117 -8.01 12.98 -5.93
N VAL A 118 -7.39 12.54 -7.03
CA VAL A 118 -7.79 12.94 -8.38
C VAL A 118 -9.12 12.34 -8.82
N ASN A 119 -9.50 11.18 -8.28
CA ASN A 119 -10.75 10.53 -8.67
C ASN A 119 -11.84 10.73 -7.62
N SER A 120 -12.27 11.97 -7.46
CA SER A 120 -13.27 12.34 -6.46
C SER A 120 -14.62 11.66 -6.68
N ALA A 121 -15.02 11.42 -7.93
CA ALA A 121 -16.28 10.75 -8.23
C ALA A 121 -16.28 9.30 -7.72
N MET A 122 -15.20 8.57 -7.97
CA MET A 122 -15.07 7.20 -7.47
C MET A 122 -14.99 7.17 -5.94
N ILE A 123 -14.27 8.11 -5.34
CA ILE A 123 -14.16 8.23 -3.90
C ILE A 123 -15.52 8.47 -3.27
N LYS A 124 -16.34 9.33 -3.87
CA LYS A 124 -17.67 9.67 -3.35
C LYS A 124 -18.64 8.49 -3.38
N SER A 125 -18.52 7.60 -4.33
CA SER A 125 -19.47 6.51 -4.49
C SER A 125 -19.21 5.29 -3.60
N VAL A 126 -18.00 5.16 -3.06
CA VAL A 126 -17.63 3.98 -2.26
C VAL A 126 -18.40 3.99 -0.95
N ASN A 127 -19.12 2.88 -0.66
CA ASN A 127 -19.90 2.68 0.55
C ASN A 127 -21.00 3.75 0.78
N GLY A 128 -21.40 4.48 -0.26
CA GLY A 128 -22.43 5.50 -0.15
C GLY A 128 -22.04 6.70 0.70
N LYS A 129 -20.81 6.83 1.10
CA LYS A 129 -20.33 7.96 1.93
C LYS A 129 -19.64 8.98 1.07
N ALA A 130 -20.06 10.24 1.21
CA ALA A 130 -19.37 11.36 0.56
C ALA A 130 -17.98 11.54 1.21
N ARG A 131 -16.97 11.72 0.38
CA ARG A 131 -15.61 12.01 0.80
C ARG A 131 -15.15 13.26 0.10
N THR A 132 -14.48 14.14 0.84
CA THR A 132 -13.99 15.39 0.28
C THR A 132 -12.50 15.30 0.01
N GLU A 133 -12.04 16.18 -0.90
CA GLU A 133 -10.60 16.30 -1.15
C GLU A 133 -9.85 16.72 0.11
N ALA A 134 -10.48 17.55 0.94
CA ALA A 134 -9.90 17.97 2.21
C ALA A 134 -9.69 16.78 3.16
N GLN A 135 -10.66 15.86 3.23
CA GLN A 135 -10.51 14.65 4.04
C GLN A 135 -9.39 13.75 3.54
N VAL A 136 -9.28 13.59 2.23
CA VAL A 136 -8.20 12.82 1.61
C VAL A 136 -6.85 13.45 1.90
N ALA A 137 -6.74 14.77 1.71
CA ALA A 137 -5.50 15.49 1.97
C ALA A 137 -5.09 15.40 3.44
N ALA A 138 -6.06 15.53 4.36
CA ALA A 138 -5.79 15.42 5.80
C ALA A 138 -5.29 14.02 6.17
N PHE A 139 -5.90 12.98 5.61
CA PHE A 139 -5.47 11.61 5.83
C PHE A 139 -4.04 11.40 5.33
N ASN A 140 -3.76 11.78 4.10
CA ASN A 140 -2.44 11.64 3.50
C ASN A 140 -1.36 12.38 4.30
N LYS A 141 -1.70 13.58 4.78
CA LYS A 141 -0.78 14.38 5.60
C LYS A 141 -0.47 13.69 6.92
N ALA A 142 -1.48 13.13 7.57
CA ALA A 142 -1.31 12.42 8.84
C ALA A 142 -0.44 11.17 8.65
N ILE A 143 -0.67 10.41 7.59
CA ILE A 143 0.15 9.24 7.25
C ILE A 143 1.60 9.66 6.99
N TYR A 144 1.79 10.69 6.18
CA TYR A 144 3.15 11.17 5.89
C TYR A 144 3.88 11.57 7.16
N ARG A 145 3.24 12.41 7.98
CA ARG A 145 3.87 12.91 9.20
C ARG A 145 4.14 11.82 10.22
N GLY A 146 3.19 10.90 10.38
CA GLY A 146 3.28 9.87 11.40
C GLY A 146 4.18 8.69 11.04
N LEU A 147 4.25 8.34 9.76
CA LEU A 147 4.93 7.13 9.32
C LEU A 147 6.11 7.37 8.40
N CYS A 148 6.09 8.44 7.60
CA CYS A 148 6.99 8.59 6.46
C CYS A 148 7.97 9.75 6.58
N SER A 149 7.96 10.50 7.66
CA SER A 149 8.84 11.64 7.85
C SER A 149 9.88 11.39 8.93
N GLY A 150 11.02 12.08 8.81
CA GLY A 150 12.07 12.02 9.81
C GLY A 150 13.05 10.87 9.62
N ARG A 151 14.05 10.83 10.52
CA ARG A 151 15.13 9.81 10.44
C ARG A 151 14.66 8.42 10.80
N LYS A 152 13.71 8.33 11.73
CA LYS A 152 13.21 7.04 12.24
C LYS A 152 11.89 6.64 11.59
N ARG A 153 11.66 7.12 10.37
CA ARG A 153 10.43 6.79 9.66
C ARG A 153 10.27 5.28 9.49
N SER A 154 9.04 4.84 9.65
CA SER A 154 8.68 3.42 9.51
C SER A 154 8.38 3.04 8.07
N PHE A 155 7.96 4.02 7.26
CA PHE A 155 7.53 3.81 5.87
C PHE A 155 8.18 4.82 4.95
N THR A 156 8.33 4.43 3.69
CA THR A 156 8.63 5.36 2.60
C THR A 156 7.34 5.71 1.89
N TYR A 157 7.10 6.99 1.65
CA TYR A 157 5.86 7.47 1.05
C TYR A 157 5.92 7.39 -0.48
N ILE A 158 4.86 6.86 -1.08
CA ILE A 158 4.66 6.85 -2.52
C ILE A 158 3.43 7.68 -2.80
N ASN A 159 3.61 8.78 -3.55
CA ASN A 159 2.58 9.80 -3.66
C ASN A 159 1.42 9.44 -4.60
N THR A 160 1.64 8.65 -5.64
CA THR A 160 0.60 8.31 -6.62
C THR A 160 0.94 7.05 -7.40
N CYS A 161 -0.03 6.54 -8.17
CA CYS A 161 0.24 5.47 -9.12
C CYS A 161 1.33 5.85 -10.14
N THR A 162 1.42 7.12 -10.49
CA THR A 162 2.48 7.61 -11.37
C THR A 162 3.87 7.35 -10.78
N ASN A 163 4.04 7.68 -9.49
CA ASN A 163 5.30 7.39 -8.82
C ASN A 163 5.57 5.89 -8.74
N LEU A 164 4.53 5.11 -8.57
CA LEU A 164 4.65 3.65 -8.55
C LEU A 164 5.16 3.13 -9.90
N GLN A 165 4.58 3.63 -11.00
CA GLN A 165 5.03 3.29 -12.34
C GLN A 165 6.48 3.73 -12.61
N MET A 166 6.82 4.95 -12.21
CA MET A 166 8.16 5.48 -12.40
C MET A 166 9.22 4.69 -11.64
N LYS A 167 8.85 4.03 -10.56
CA LYS A 167 9.75 3.17 -9.79
C LYS A 167 9.82 1.75 -10.31
N GLY A 168 9.05 1.42 -11.34
CA GLY A 168 9.06 0.08 -11.94
C GLY A 168 8.29 -0.96 -11.15
N TRP A 169 7.27 -0.55 -10.37
CA TRP A 169 6.50 -1.48 -9.56
C TRP A 169 5.30 -2.08 -10.30
N ILE A 170 4.63 -1.25 -11.11
CA ILE A 170 3.46 -1.67 -11.90
C ILE A 170 3.44 -1.01 -13.26
#